data_e7b3891148986f804a16fd6e19f60583
#
_entry.id   e7b3891148986f804a16fd6e19f60583
#
_cell.length_a   1.000
_cell.length_b   1.000
_cell.length_c   1.000
_cell.angle_alpha   90.00
_cell.angle_beta   90.00
_cell.angle_gamma   90.00
#
_symmetry.space_group_name_H-M   'P 1'
#
loop_
_entity.id
_entity.type
_entity.pdbx_description
1 polymer ?
#
loop_
_entity_poly.entity_id
_entity_poly.type
_entity_poly.pdbx_seq_one_letter_code
_entity_poly.pdbx_strand_id
1 'polypeptide(L)'
;LIILAAGQGTRLRPLTDNIPKCMVEFKKKPIIDHILDAASSCNIDNICIVTGYKQDVLKDHLQSKRIIYYSNPNYEKTNMVDTLFRARDNLDGDIIISYADIVYSDDILQKLINSNEGISVVVDKDWKQLWSLRMNNPLDDAETLKINNNRIIELGRKPSGYGEIDAQYIGLIKISKEVISSVINYYDSLPRGQMYDGKD
;
A
#
# COMPACT_ATOMS: atom_id res chain seq x y z
N LEU A 1 4.85 1.19 11.18
CA LEU A 1 4.49 0.67 9.87
C LEU A 1 3.04 0.18 9.88
N ILE A 2 2.23 0.64 8.93
CA ILE A 2 0.85 0.19 8.74
C ILE A 2 0.78 -0.58 7.42
N ILE A 3 0.39 -1.86 7.47
CA ILE A 3 0.29 -2.74 6.31
C ILE A 3 -1.18 -2.94 5.95
N LEU A 4 -1.55 -2.62 4.70
CA LEU A 4 -2.93 -2.71 4.23
C LEU A 4 -3.17 -4.07 3.56
N ALA A 5 -3.73 -5.03 4.31
CA ALA A 5 -3.86 -6.43 3.94
C ALA A 5 -5.34 -6.91 3.89
N ALA A 6 -6.29 -6.01 3.59
CA ALA A 6 -7.71 -6.36 3.62
C ALA A 6 -8.22 -7.01 2.32
N GLY A 7 -7.55 -6.83 1.20
CA GLY A 7 -8.03 -7.19 -0.13
C GLY A 7 -8.07 -8.70 -0.43
N GLN A 8 -9.02 -9.10 -1.30
CA GLN A 8 -9.22 -10.52 -1.69
C GLN A 8 -8.17 -11.04 -2.68
N GLY A 9 -7.56 -10.18 -3.50
CA GLY A 9 -6.64 -10.63 -4.55
C GLY A 9 -7.30 -11.48 -5.64
N THR A 10 -8.52 -11.16 -6.07
CA THR A 10 -9.34 -11.95 -7.01
C THR A 10 -8.63 -12.25 -8.33
N ARG A 11 -7.75 -11.36 -8.79
CA ARG A 11 -6.92 -11.54 -10.00
C ARG A 11 -5.90 -12.70 -9.89
N LEU A 12 -5.59 -13.15 -8.67
CA LEU A 12 -4.64 -14.23 -8.41
C LEU A 12 -5.33 -15.58 -8.11
N ARG A 13 -6.66 -15.69 -8.25
CA ARG A 13 -7.36 -16.97 -8.11
C ARG A 13 -6.85 -17.99 -9.13
N PRO A 14 -6.73 -19.27 -8.75
CA PRO A 14 -7.18 -19.90 -7.49
C PRO A 14 -6.22 -19.77 -6.30
N LEU A 15 -5.04 -19.15 -6.44
CA LEU A 15 -4.04 -19.04 -5.36
C LEU A 15 -4.60 -18.37 -4.10
N THR A 16 -5.54 -17.45 -4.28
CA THR A 16 -6.14 -16.66 -3.19
C THR A 16 -7.53 -17.13 -2.75
N ASP A 17 -7.96 -18.33 -3.13
CA ASP A 17 -9.27 -18.85 -2.71
C ASP A 17 -9.34 -19.11 -1.21
N ASN A 18 -8.21 -19.56 -0.63
CA ASN A 18 -8.14 -19.96 0.78
C ASN A 18 -7.16 -19.14 1.62
N ILE A 19 -6.39 -18.25 1.02
CA ILE A 19 -5.41 -17.38 1.69
C ILE A 19 -5.56 -15.93 1.24
N PRO A 20 -5.26 -14.93 2.07
CA PRO A 20 -5.23 -13.54 1.62
C PRO A 20 -4.04 -13.30 0.68
N LYS A 21 -4.14 -12.29 -0.18
CA LYS A 21 -3.14 -12.00 -1.22
C LYS A 21 -1.71 -11.88 -0.69
N CYS A 22 -1.53 -11.29 0.49
CA CYS A 22 -0.22 -11.14 1.13
C CYS A 22 0.42 -12.45 1.58
N MET A 23 -0.33 -13.56 1.59
CA MET A 23 0.15 -14.91 1.90
C MET A 23 0.59 -15.69 0.66
N VAL A 24 0.40 -15.15 -0.54
CA VAL A 24 0.95 -15.75 -1.76
C VAL A 24 2.47 -15.73 -1.67
N GLU A 25 3.09 -16.86 -2.05
CA GLU A 25 4.54 -17.01 -1.96
C GLU A 25 5.28 -16.30 -3.09
N PHE A 26 6.30 -15.57 -2.72
CA PHE A 26 7.35 -15.09 -3.60
C PHE A 26 8.69 -15.67 -3.13
N LYS A 27 9.42 -16.35 -4.02
CA LYS A 27 10.67 -17.06 -3.68
C LYS A 27 10.51 -18.01 -2.48
N LYS A 28 9.43 -18.78 -2.44
CA LYS A 28 9.11 -19.79 -1.40
C LYS A 28 8.85 -19.21 0.00
N LYS A 29 8.45 -17.94 0.08
CA LYS A 29 8.14 -17.25 1.31
C LYS A 29 6.93 -16.33 1.09
N PRO A 30 5.93 -16.27 1.98
CA PRO A 30 4.82 -15.34 1.88
C PRO A 30 5.26 -13.90 1.71
N ILE A 31 4.55 -13.13 0.86
CA ILE A 31 4.87 -11.72 0.63
C ILE A 31 4.92 -10.94 1.93
N ILE A 32 3.99 -11.19 2.85
CA ILE A 32 3.94 -10.51 4.14
C ILE A 32 5.24 -10.69 4.95
N ASP A 33 5.87 -11.86 4.89
CA ASP A 33 7.11 -12.12 5.61
C ASP A 33 8.30 -11.36 5.02
N HIS A 34 8.32 -11.10 3.71
CA HIS A 34 9.32 -10.22 3.10
C HIS A 34 9.18 -8.78 3.60
N ILE A 35 7.94 -8.28 3.75
CA ILE A 35 7.68 -6.94 4.29
C ILE A 35 8.14 -6.85 5.76
N LEU A 36 7.83 -7.87 6.56
CA LEU A 36 8.20 -7.92 7.97
C LEU A 36 9.71 -8.06 8.18
N ASP A 37 10.41 -8.78 7.30
CA ASP A 37 11.86 -8.86 7.34
C ASP A 37 12.52 -7.51 7.02
N ALA A 38 12.04 -6.82 5.97
CA ALA A 38 12.54 -5.48 5.65
C ALA A 38 12.27 -4.49 6.81
N ALA A 39 11.10 -4.57 7.45
CA ALA A 39 10.78 -3.78 8.63
C ALA A 39 11.74 -4.07 9.79
N SER A 40 12.01 -5.35 10.07
CA SER A 40 12.94 -5.78 11.12
C SER A 40 14.37 -5.31 10.83
N SER A 41 14.84 -5.42 9.58
CA SER A 41 16.17 -4.93 9.16
C SER A 41 16.32 -3.41 9.34
N CYS A 42 15.21 -2.68 9.25
CA CYS A 42 15.17 -1.23 9.47
C CYS A 42 14.81 -0.82 10.91
N ASN A 43 14.79 -1.76 11.87
CA ASN A 43 14.44 -1.55 13.29
C ASN A 43 13.03 -0.94 13.48
N ILE A 44 12.06 -1.35 12.65
CA ILE A 44 10.66 -0.96 12.82
C ILE A 44 9.96 -2.01 13.69
N ASP A 45 9.74 -1.70 14.97
CA ASP A 45 9.09 -2.60 15.94
C ASP A 45 7.58 -2.36 16.06
N ASN A 46 7.12 -1.15 15.75
CA ASN A 46 5.70 -0.80 15.82
C ASN A 46 5.01 -1.13 14.50
N ILE A 47 4.37 -2.30 14.44
CA ILE A 47 3.72 -2.82 13.23
C ILE A 47 2.23 -2.99 13.47
N CYS A 48 1.44 -2.41 12.58
CA CYS A 48 0.00 -2.55 12.50
C CYS A 48 -0.40 -3.18 11.16
N ILE A 49 -1.33 -4.13 11.17
CA ILE A 49 -1.88 -4.74 9.96
C ILE A 49 -3.39 -4.52 9.93
N VAL A 50 -3.88 -3.92 8.86
CA VAL A 50 -5.32 -3.82 8.62
C VAL A 50 -5.74 -4.99 7.75
N THR A 51 -6.51 -5.88 8.33
CA THR A 51 -6.96 -7.15 7.74
C THR A 51 -8.38 -7.08 7.22
N GLY A 52 -8.79 -8.05 6.41
CA GLY A 52 -10.14 -8.21 5.89
C GLY A 52 -10.39 -9.63 5.44
N TYR A 53 -10.25 -9.90 4.14
CA TYR A 53 -10.41 -11.24 3.57
C TYR A 53 -9.46 -12.26 4.22
N LYS A 54 -10.01 -13.41 4.65
CA LYS A 54 -9.26 -14.51 5.26
C LYS A 54 -8.30 -14.06 6.40
N GLN A 55 -8.75 -13.10 7.20
CA GLN A 55 -7.92 -12.51 8.26
C GLN A 55 -7.39 -13.54 9.27
N ASP A 56 -8.16 -14.60 9.55
CA ASP A 56 -7.76 -15.61 10.55
C ASP A 56 -6.54 -16.40 10.07
N VAL A 57 -6.46 -16.73 8.77
CA VAL A 57 -5.30 -17.38 8.15
C VAL A 57 -4.03 -16.53 8.33
N LEU A 58 -4.14 -15.23 8.13
CA LEU A 58 -3.01 -14.30 8.31
C LEU A 58 -2.61 -14.19 9.78
N LYS A 59 -3.57 -14.07 10.69
CA LYS A 59 -3.32 -13.96 12.13
C LYS A 59 -2.68 -15.23 12.69
N ASP A 60 -3.14 -16.40 12.25
CA ASP A 60 -2.57 -17.70 12.65
C ASP A 60 -1.12 -17.85 12.17
N HIS A 61 -0.81 -17.41 10.95
CA HIS A 61 0.56 -17.39 10.42
C HIS A 61 1.49 -16.48 11.23
N LEU A 62 0.99 -15.34 11.67
CA LEU A 62 1.78 -14.31 12.36
C LEU A 62 1.65 -14.34 13.90
N GLN A 63 1.04 -15.37 14.48
CA GLN A 63 0.73 -15.46 15.92
C GLN A 63 1.93 -15.28 16.87
N SER A 64 3.15 -15.60 16.41
CA SER A 64 4.37 -15.44 17.19
C SER A 64 4.96 -14.02 17.17
N LYS A 65 4.38 -13.10 16.38
CA LYS A 65 4.86 -11.74 16.19
C LYS A 65 4.03 -10.73 16.98
N ARG A 66 4.70 -9.69 17.49
CA ARG A 66 4.02 -8.58 18.16
C ARG A 66 3.45 -7.62 17.12
N ILE A 67 2.17 -7.79 16.76
CA ILE A 67 1.47 -7.02 15.73
C ILE A 67 0.14 -6.52 16.30
N ILE A 68 -0.20 -5.26 15.99
CA ILE A 68 -1.51 -4.69 16.25
C ILE A 68 -2.40 -4.95 15.02
N TYR A 69 -3.60 -5.50 15.25
CA TYR A 69 -4.53 -5.82 14.17
C TYR A 69 -5.75 -4.93 14.21
N TYR A 70 -6.11 -4.39 13.06
CA TYR A 70 -7.41 -3.79 12.80
C TYR A 70 -8.12 -4.60 11.71
N SER A 71 -9.45 -4.51 11.66
CA SER A 71 -10.24 -5.21 10.65
C SER A 71 -11.04 -4.22 9.81
N ASN A 72 -11.02 -4.42 8.49
CA ASN A 72 -11.96 -3.80 7.58
C ASN A 72 -12.99 -4.86 7.14
N PRO A 73 -14.15 -4.96 7.79
CA PRO A 73 -15.18 -5.93 7.41
C PRO A 73 -15.85 -5.60 6.07
N ASN A 74 -15.71 -4.35 5.61
CA ASN A 74 -16.31 -3.87 4.37
C ASN A 74 -15.33 -3.82 3.19
N TYR A 75 -14.24 -4.61 3.26
CA TYR A 75 -13.16 -4.61 2.27
C TYR A 75 -13.61 -4.81 0.81
N GLU A 76 -14.75 -5.44 0.58
CA GLU A 76 -15.32 -5.65 -0.76
C GLU A 76 -15.88 -4.37 -1.38
N LYS A 77 -16.32 -3.43 -0.53
CA LYS A 77 -17.02 -2.21 -0.92
C LYS A 77 -16.22 -0.94 -0.72
N THR A 78 -15.08 -1.04 -0.05
CA THR A 78 -14.25 0.10 0.32
C THR A 78 -12.89 0.06 -0.36
N ASN A 79 -12.21 1.20 -0.40
CA ASN A 79 -10.89 1.35 -1.00
C ASN A 79 -9.76 1.29 0.04
N MET A 80 -8.53 1.55 -0.41
CA MET A 80 -7.34 1.51 0.44
C MET A 80 -7.32 2.64 1.48
N VAL A 81 -7.96 3.77 1.21
CA VAL A 81 -8.02 4.90 2.15
C VAL A 81 -8.91 4.54 3.33
N ASP A 82 -10.11 3.97 3.10
CA ASP A 82 -10.96 3.49 4.19
C ASP A 82 -10.25 2.38 4.99
N THR A 83 -9.55 1.49 4.31
CA THR A 83 -8.74 0.46 4.98
C THR A 83 -7.68 1.08 5.89
N LEU A 84 -6.96 2.12 5.45
CA LEU A 84 -5.99 2.83 6.27
C LEU A 84 -6.64 3.43 7.52
N PHE A 85 -7.79 4.08 7.36
CA PHE A 85 -8.48 4.77 8.45
C PHE A 85 -9.15 3.82 9.46
N ARG A 86 -9.19 2.50 9.20
CA ARG A 86 -9.50 1.51 10.26
C ARG A 86 -8.42 1.48 11.35
N ALA A 87 -7.19 1.84 11.02
CA ALA A 87 -6.09 1.95 11.96
C ALA A 87 -5.90 3.39 12.47
N ARG A 88 -6.96 4.22 12.51
CA ARG A 88 -6.91 5.64 12.86
C ARG A 88 -6.16 5.91 14.18
N ASP A 89 -6.34 5.05 15.18
CA ASP A 89 -5.70 5.19 16.48
C ASP A 89 -4.17 5.03 16.45
N ASN A 90 -3.62 4.54 15.33
CA ASN A 90 -2.18 4.44 15.08
C ASN A 90 -1.69 5.49 14.07
N LEU A 91 -2.51 6.49 13.71
CA LEU A 91 -2.11 7.60 12.85
C LEU A 91 -1.53 8.74 13.70
N ASP A 92 -0.51 8.44 14.48
CA ASP A 92 0.26 9.39 15.28
C ASP A 92 1.76 9.28 15.00
N GLY A 93 2.47 10.39 14.99
CA GLY A 93 3.89 10.41 14.65
C GLY A 93 4.17 10.22 13.15
N ASP A 94 5.41 9.83 12.84
CA ASP A 94 5.81 9.44 11.48
C ASP A 94 5.22 8.06 11.16
N ILE A 95 4.48 7.95 10.09
CA ILE A 95 3.90 6.68 9.65
C ILE A 95 4.43 6.26 8.29
N ILE A 96 4.63 4.95 8.14
CA ILE A 96 4.88 4.33 6.84
C ILE A 96 3.70 3.43 6.53
N ILE A 97 3.13 3.59 5.35
CA ILE A 97 2.02 2.81 4.83
C ILE A 97 2.58 1.89 3.74
N SER A 98 2.32 0.60 3.84
CA SER A 98 2.69 -0.38 2.83
C SER A 98 1.46 -1.16 2.36
N TYR A 99 1.31 -1.30 1.04
CA TYR A 99 0.46 -2.33 0.50
C TYR A 99 1.03 -3.70 0.84
N ALA A 100 0.16 -4.69 1.04
CA ALA A 100 0.55 -6.01 1.50
C ALA A 100 0.90 -6.98 0.35
N ASP A 101 0.89 -6.52 -0.88
CA ASP A 101 1.11 -7.31 -2.09
C ASP A 101 2.34 -6.86 -2.89
N ILE A 102 3.22 -6.12 -2.25
CA ILE A 102 4.49 -5.62 -2.81
C ILE A 102 5.67 -6.22 -2.07
N VAL A 103 6.80 -6.35 -2.76
CA VAL A 103 8.08 -6.75 -2.16
C VAL A 103 9.10 -5.66 -2.46
N TYR A 104 9.79 -5.22 -1.44
CA TYR A 104 10.85 -4.22 -1.53
C TYR A 104 12.02 -4.59 -0.64
N SER A 105 13.21 -4.07 -0.97
CA SER A 105 14.40 -4.27 -0.14
C SER A 105 14.39 -3.32 1.07
N ASP A 106 15.16 -3.70 2.09
CA ASP A 106 15.45 -2.86 3.24
C ASP A 106 16.08 -1.52 2.85
N ASP A 107 16.94 -1.47 1.83
CA ASP A 107 17.50 -0.21 1.30
C ASP A 107 16.41 0.78 0.83
N ILE A 108 15.37 0.29 0.16
CA ILE A 108 14.25 1.14 -0.29
C ILE A 108 13.49 1.68 0.93
N LEU A 109 13.20 0.80 1.89
CA LEU A 109 12.51 1.18 3.12
C LEU A 109 13.35 2.18 3.93
N GLN A 110 14.66 1.95 4.06
CA GLN A 110 15.55 2.85 4.78
C GLN A 110 15.65 4.24 4.13
N LYS A 111 15.68 4.31 2.79
CA LYS A 111 15.62 5.60 2.08
C LYS A 111 14.33 6.34 2.34
N LEU A 112 13.19 5.64 2.39
CA LEU A 112 11.90 6.23 2.71
C LEU A 112 11.84 6.74 4.17
N ILE A 113 12.37 5.96 5.13
CA ILE A 113 12.47 6.36 6.55
C ILE A 113 13.25 7.66 6.68
N ASN A 114 14.37 7.78 5.97
CA ASN A 114 15.28 8.92 6.05
C ASN A 114 14.78 10.16 5.27
N SER A 115 13.65 10.08 4.59
CA SER A 115 13.07 11.23 3.91
C SER A 115 12.54 12.25 4.93
N ASN A 116 12.86 13.53 4.72
CA ASN A 116 12.44 14.65 5.58
C ASN A 116 11.23 15.43 5.00
N GLU A 117 10.63 14.93 3.91
CA GLU A 117 9.46 15.57 3.31
C GLU A 117 8.18 15.22 4.08
N GLY A 118 7.18 16.10 4.03
CA GLY A 118 5.90 15.88 4.70
C GLY A 118 5.18 14.61 4.22
N ILE A 119 5.20 14.35 2.91
CA ILE A 119 4.72 13.11 2.30
C ILE A 119 5.76 12.64 1.29
N SER A 120 6.20 11.39 1.40
CA SER A 120 7.13 10.74 0.48
C SER A 120 6.53 9.47 -0.07
N VAL A 121 6.68 9.27 -1.37
CA VAL A 121 6.09 8.14 -2.10
C VAL A 121 7.19 7.41 -2.87
N VAL A 122 7.22 6.10 -2.75
CA VAL A 122 8.12 5.26 -3.56
C VAL A 122 7.46 5.00 -4.90
N VAL A 123 8.21 5.23 -5.97
CA VAL A 123 7.76 5.06 -7.35
C VAL A 123 8.73 4.19 -8.14
N ASP A 124 8.21 3.41 -9.08
CA ASP A 124 8.98 2.61 -10.03
C ASP A 124 9.10 3.39 -11.36
N LYS A 125 10.32 3.74 -11.73
CA LYS A 125 10.62 4.40 -13.02
C LYS A 125 10.70 3.42 -14.19
N ASP A 126 10.98 2.14 -13.90
CA ASP A 126 11.08 1.07 -14.89
C ASP A 126 9.75 0.30 -15.06
N TRP A 127 8.67 0.84 -14.49
CA TRP A 127 7.33 0.27 -14.46
C TRP A 127 6.86 -0.26 -15.83
N LYS A 128 7.14 0.47 -16.91
CA LYS A 128 6.68 0.12 -18.25
C LYS A 128 7.26 -1.23 -18.71
N GLN A 129 8.54 -1.47 -18.45
CA GLN A 129 9.18 -2.74 -18.78
C GLN A 129 8.52 -3.89 -18.00
N LEU A 130 8.35 -3.72 -16.70
CA LEU A 130 7.72 -4.72 -15.84
C LEU A 130 6.27 -5.01 -16.25
N TRP A 131 5.48 -3.97 -16.53
CA TRP A 131 4.07 -4.12 -16.87
C TRP A 131 3.85 -4.70 -18.27
N SER A 132 4.75 -4.43 -19.22
CA SER A 132 4.72 -5.04 -20.54
C SER A 132 4.94 -6.56 -20.53
N LEU A 133 5.54 -7.10 -19.46
CA LEU A 133 5.67 -8.56 -19.29
C LEU A 133 4.35 -9.26 -18.89
N ARG A 134 3.41 -8.51 -18.33
CA ARG A 134 2.16 -9.06 -17.78
C ARG A 134 0.89 -8.54 -18.45
N MET A 135 0.99 -7.48 -19.24
CA MET A 135 -0.14 -6.80 -19.88
C MET A 135 0.12 -6.58 -21.36
N ASN A 136 -0.88 -6.81 -22.19
CA ASN A 136 -0.81 -6.48 -23.61
C ASN A 136 -0.68 -4.97 -23.84
N ASN A 137 -1.38 -4.17 -23.03
CA ASN A 137 -1.29 -2.71 -23.04
C ASN A 137 -1.20 -2.18 -21.62
N PRO A 138 0.00 -1.76 -21.15
CA PRO A 138 0.18 -1.19 -19.81
C PRO A 138 -0.68 0.03 -19.49
N LEU A 139 -1.10 0.81 -20.51
CA LEU A 139 -1.95 1.98 -20.31
C LEU A 139 -3.36 1.64 -19.80
N ASP A 140 -3.80 0.39 -19.92
CA ASP A 140 -5.15 0.00 -19.50
C ASP A 140 -5.32 0.09 -17.97
N ASP A 141 -4.24 -0.15 -17.20
CA ASP A 141 -4.23 -0.13 -15.73
C ASP A 141 -3.36 1.03 -15.16
N ALA A 142 -2.61 1.74 -16.01
CA ALA A 142 -1.74 2.82 -15.58
C ALA A 142 -2.51 4.09 -15.23
N GLU A 143 -1.93 4.86 -14.31
CA GLU A 143 -2.38 6.20 -13.93
C GLU A 143 -1.33 7.23 -14.32
N THR A 144 -1.77 8.48 -14.53
CA THR A 144 -0.83 9.58 -14.72
C THR A 144 0.02 9.77 -13.47
N LEU A 145 1.32 10.02 -13.66
CA LEU A 145 2.22 10.44 -12.59
C LEU A 145 3.31 11.30 -13.20
N LYS A 146 3.32 12.59 -12.86
CA LYS A 146 4.33 13.54 -13.34
C LYS A 146 5.18 14.01 -12.19
N ILE A 147 6.49 14.08 -12.45
CA ILE A 147 7.50 14.48 -11.47
C ILE A 147 8.23 15.71 -11.97
N ASN A 148 8.32 16.72 -11.12
CA ASN A 148 9.17 17.88 -11.36
C ASN A 148 10.01 18.18 -10.12
N ASN A 149 11.33 18.26 -10.24
CA ASN A 149 12.27 18.49 -9.14
C ASN A 149 12.03 17.56 -7.93
N ASN A 150 11.89 16.26 -8.19
CA ASN A 150 11.56 15.21 -7.21
C ASN A 150 10.21 15.38 -6.48
N ARG A 151 9.33 16.24 -6.98
CA ARG A 151 7.98 16.41 -6.46
C ARG A 151 6.95 15.87 -7.45
N ILE A 152 5.97 15.12 -6.95
CA ILE A 152 4.82 14.69 -7.73
C ILE A 152 3.95 15.94 -7.95
N ILE A 153 3.72 16.29 -9.22
CA ILE A 153 2.89 17.43 -9.60
C ILE A 153 1.55 17.02 -10.21
N GLU A 154 1.43 15.75 -10.55
CA GLU A 154 0.20 15.14 -11.05
C GLU A 154 0.18 13.65 -10.72
N LEU A 155 -0.99 13.11 -10.31
CA LEU A 155 -1.17 11.71 -9.95
C LEU A 155 -2.64 11.29 -10.14
N GLY A 156 -2.86 10.06 -10.63
CA GLY A 156 -4.13 9.34 -10.44
C GLY A 156 -5.18 9.55 -11.52
N ARG A 157 -4.88 10.23 -12.64
CA ARG A 157 -5.80 10.32 -13.77
C ARG A 157 -5.57 9.20 -14.79
N LYS A 158 -6.56 8.88 -15.60
CA LYS A 158 -6.37 7.97 -16.73
C LYS A 158 -5.49 8.64 -17.78
N PRO A 159 -4.33 8.04 -18.13
CA PRO A 159 -3.43 8.62 -19.11
C PRO A 159 -3.96 8.44 -20.54
N SER A 160 -3.71 9.41 -21.39
CA SER A 160 -3.94 9.33 -22.83
C SER A 160 -2.73 8.72 -23.58
N GLY A 161 -1.57 8.71 -22.94
CA GLY A 161 -0.34 8.14 -23.51
C GLY A 161 0.80 8.07 -22.49
N TYR A 162 1.85 7.36 -22.88
CA TYR A 162 3.03 7.15 -22.02
C TYR A 162 3.74 8.44 -21.60
N GLY A 163 3.62 9.53 -22.39
CA GLY A 163 4.21 10.82 -22.06
C GLY A 163 3.68 11.49 -20.79
N GLU A 164 2.56 11.00 -20.26
CA GLU A 164 1.94 11.49 -19.02
C GLU A 164 2.38 10.71 -17.79
N ILE A 165 3.33 9.77 -17.95
CA ILE A 165 3.73 8.84 -16.90
C ILE A 165 5.25 8.82 -16.76
N ASP A 166 5.78 9.51 -15.77
CA ASP A 166 7.23 9.51 -15.47
C ASP A 166 7.63 8.28 -14.61
N ALA A 167 6.68 7.73 -13.84
CA ALA A 167 6.85 6.56 -12.99
C ALA A 167 5.48 6.00 -12.60
N GLN A 168 5.45 4.85 -11.92
CA GLN A 168 4.24 4.33 -11.28
C GLN A 168 4.42 4.21 -9.78
N TYR A 169 3.38 4.51 -9.06
CA TYR A 169 3.26 4.35 -7.63
C TYR A 169 3.20 2.85 -7.25
N ILE A 170 3.95 2.44 -6.24
CA ILE A 170 4.05 1.02 -5.85
C ILE A 170 3.30 0.66 -4.56
N GLY A 171 2.71 1.60 -3.87
CA GLY A 171 2.00 1.32 -2.61
C GLY A 171 2.87 1.42 -1.36
N LEU A 172 3.95 2.19 -1.39
CA LEU A 172 4.79 2.46 -0.22
C LEU A 172 4.95 3.96 -0.01
N ILE A 173 4.45 4.47 1.13
CA ILE A 173 4.34 5.91 1.44
C ILE A 173 4.84 6.17 2.85
N LYS A 174 5.53 7.30 3.07
CA LYS A 174 5.74 7.89 4.38
C LYS A 174 4.92 9.17 4.50
N ILE A 175 4.30 9.37 5.66
CA ILE A 175 3.66 10.62 6.06
C ILE A 175 4.30 11.04 7.37
N SER A 176 4.84 12.26 7.41
CA SER A 176 5.49 12.78 8.61
C SER A 176 4.46 13.22 9.64
N LYS A 177 4.89 13.28 10.91
CA LYS A 177 4.07 13.75 12.03
C LYS A 177 3.56 15.18 11.84
N GLU A 178 4.30 16.02 11.08
CA GLU A 178 3.93 17.41 10.86
C GLU A 178 2.68 17.55 9.98
N VAL A 179 2.40 16.58 9.11
CA VAL A 179 1.28 16.66 8.16
C VAL A 179 0.18 15.65 8.42
N ILE A 180 0.38 14.65 9.29
CA ILE A 180 -0.60 13.59 9.53
C ILE A 180 -1.95 14.13 9.99
N SER A 181 -1.97 15.14 10.85
CA SER A 181 -3.22 15.77 11.30
C SER A 181 -3.98 16.43 10.15
N SER A 182 -3.26 17.02 9.18
CA SER A 182 -3.88 17.59 7.98
C SER A 182 -4.50 16.52 7.10
N VAL A 183 -3.83 15.35 6.96
CA VAL A 183 -4.36 14.20 6.23
C VAL A 183 -5.63 13.66 6.90
N ILE A 184 -5.64 13.53 8.22
CA ILE A 184 -6.81 13.09 8.98
C ILE A 184 -7.98 14.08 8.80
N ASN A 185 -7.72 15.37 8.97
CA ASN A 185 -8.75 16.41 8.82
C ASN A 185 -9.32 16.44 7.40
N TYR A 186 -8.46 16.26 6.39
CA TYR A 186 -8.91 16.17 5.00
C TYR A 186 -9.83 14.96 4.79
N TYR A 187 -9.43 13.77 5.26
CA TYR A 187 -10.28 12.59 5.19
C TYR A 187 -11.63 12.80 5.87
N ASP A 188 -11.65 13.41 7.06
CA ASP A 188 -12.89 13.69 7.80
C ASP A 188 -13.80 14.70 7.08
N SER A 189 -13.25 15.58 6.25
CA SER A 189 -13.98 16.56 5.46
C SER A 189 -14.59 15.98 4.17
N LEU A 190 -14.16 14.77 3.74
CA LEU A 190 -14.68 14.15 2.53
C LEU A 190 -16.16 13.77 2.70
N PRO A 191 -17.00 14.01 1.68
CA PRO A 191 -18.39 13.60 1.73
C PRO A 191 -18.49 12.08 1.80
N ARG A 192 -19.23 11.59 2.79
CA ARG A 192 -19.47 10.15 2.97
C ARG A 192 -20.46 9.65 1.92
N GLY A 193 -20.22 8.42 1.43
CA GLY A 193 -21.10 7.77 0.46
C GLY A 193 -20.89 8.22 -0.99
N GLN A 194 -19.84 8.98 -1.29
CA GLN A 194 -19.39 9.15 -2.67
C GLN A 194 -18.46 8.01 -3.03
N MET A 195 -18.89 7.23 -4.02
CA MET A 195 -18.11 6.11 -4.51
C MET A 195 -16.98 6.60 -5.43
N TYR A 196 -15.75 6.18 -5.13
CA TYR A 196 -14.61 6.27 -6.04
C TYR A 196 -14.44 4.91 -6.73
N ASP A 197 -14.43 4.89 -8.06
CA ASP A 197 -14.32 3.67 -8.89
C ASP A 197 -15.25 2.53 -8.44
N GLY A 198 -16.50 2.88 -8.07
CA GLY A 198 -17.50 1.92 -7.61
C GLY A 198 -17.29 1.42 -6.17
N LYS A 199 -16.45 2.12 -5.38
CA LYS A 199 -16.19 1.82 -3.97
C LYS A 199 -16.29 3.08 -3.11
N ASP A 200 -16.82 2.91 -1.90
CA ASP A 200 -16.88 3.96 -0.88
C ASP A 200 -15.49 4.26 -0.29
#